data_cdeec4570d8fdaa52da2b65d19e7b794
#
_entry.id   cdeec4570d8fdaa52da2b65d19e7b794
#
_cell.length_a   1.000
_cell.length_b   1.000
_cell.length_c   1.000
_cell.angle_alpha   90.00
_cell.angle_beta   90.00
_cell.angle_gamma   90.00
#
_symmetry.space_group_name_H-M   'P 1'
#
loop_
_entity.id
_entity.type
_entity.pdbx_description
1 polymer ?
#
loop_
_entity_poly.entity_id
_entity_poly.type
_entity_poly.pdbx_seq_one_letter_code
_entity_poly.pdbx_strand_id
1 'polypeptide(L)'
;MLAHGQADSAETKPNIVLILVDDSGLMDFGAYGGEARTPNIDRLANDGFMFTNLHASPVCAPSRAMLLTGSDSHLAGVANLPEMLPEEYQSQPGYGGELNDRVQTIATRLKEAN
;
A
#
# COMPACT_ATOMS: atom_id res chain seq x y z
N MET A 1 9.42 17.73 49.50
CA MET A 1 9.82 16.60 48.61
C MET A 1 8.54 16.17 47.89
N LEU A 2 8.25 16.72 46.73
CA LEU A 2 7.04 16.43 45.95
C LEU A 2 7.36 15.33 44.94
N ALA A 3 6.81 14.15 45.13
CA ALA A 3 6.88 13.06 44.18
C ALA A 3 5.99 13.40 42.97
N HIS A 4 6.59 13.68 41.82
CA HIS A 4 5.88 13.76 40.56
C HIS A 4 5.61 12.31 40.13
N GLY A 5 4.36 11.90 40.31
CA GLY A 5 3.85 10.69 39.67
C GLY A 5 3.90 10.88 38.16
N GLN A 6 4.78 10.20 37.47
CA GLN A 6 4.66 9.98 36.03
C GLN A 6 3.39 9.15 35.82
N ALA A 7 2.37 9.77 35.27
CA ALA A 7 1.27 9.04 34.69
C ALA A 7 1.86 8.30 33.48
N ASP A 8 1.95 6.98 33.56
CA ASP A 8 2.25 6.08 32.47
C ASP A 8 1.07 6.20 31.48
N SER A 9 1.18 7.13 30.52
CA SER A 9 0.23 7.22 29.43
C SER A 9 0.45 5.98 28.58
N ALA A 10 -0.40 4.97 28.73
CA ALA A 10 -0.45 3.85 27.81
C ALA A 10 -0.53 4.44 26.41
N GLU A 11 0.54 4.30 25.65
CA GLU A 11 0.66 4.82 24.28
C GLU A 11 -0.37 4.08 23.43
N THR A 12 -1.49 4.75 23.14
CA THR A 12 -2.55 4.15 22.32
C THR A 12 -2.03 4.06 20.89
N LYS A 13 -1.87 2.82 20.40
CA LYS A 13 -1.45 2.58 19.01
C LYS A 13 -2.50 3.15 18.05
N PRO A 14 -2.09 3.85 16.98
CA PRO A 14 -3.02 4.43 16.02
C PRO A 14 -3.69 3.37 15.16
N ASN A 15 -4.92 3.62 14.74
CA ASN A 15 -5.54 2.87 13.66
C ASN A 15 -4.97 3.34 12.32
N ILE A 16 -4.68 2.40 11.42
CA ILE A 16 -4.16 2.68 10.08
C ILE A 16 -5.21 2.26 9.06
N VAL A 17 -5.63 3.22 8.22
CA VAL A 17 -6.56 2.98 7.12
C VAL A 17 -5.81 3.20 5.82
N LEU A 18 -5.67 2.14 5.00
CA LEU A 18 -5.09 2.21 3.68
C LEU A 18 -6.21 2.18 2.64
N ILE A 19 -6.35 3.26 1.88
CA ILE A 19 -7.30 3.36 0.76
C ILE A 19 -6.50 3.26 -0.54
N LEU A 20 -6.72 2.19 -1.29
CA LEU A 20 -6.06 1.93 -2.55
C LEU A 20 -7.08 1.96 -3.68
N VAL A 21 -7.01 2.99 -4.50
CA VAL A 21 -7.89 3.17 -5.66
C VAL A 21 -7.32 2.36 -6.83
N ASP A 22 -8.20 1.71 -7.59
CA ASP A 22 -7.83 0.96 -8.78
C ASP A 22 -8.04 1.80 -10.04
N ASP A 23 -7.18 1.61 -11.03
CA ASP A 23 -7.23 2.28 -12.34
C ASP A 23 -7.35 3.81 -12.28
N SER A 24 -6.80 4.44 -11.24
CA SER A 24 -6.83 5.89 -11.07
C SER A 24 -5.49 6.52 -11.44
N GLY A 25 -5.56 7.56 -12.24
CA GLY A 25 -4.43 8.42 -12.55
C GLY A 25 -4.30 9.60 -11.57
N LEU A 26 -3.16 10.27 -11.61
CA LEU A 26 -2.89 11.43 -10.74
C LEU A 26 -3.91 12.56 -10.98
N MET A 27 -4.32 12.78 -12.22
CA MET A 27 -5.25 13.83 -12.62
C MET A 27 -6.73 13.47 -12.37
N ASP A 28 -7.01 12.34 -11.75
CA ASP A 28 -8.37 11.98 -11.30
C ASP A 28 -8.72 12.62 -9.95
N PHE A 29 -7.76 13.29 -9.31
CA PHE A 29 -7.95 13.95 -8.02
C PHE A 29 -7.76 15.45 -8.11
N GLY A 30 -8.72 16.22 -7.53
CA GLY A 30 -8.66 17.68 -7.50
C GLY A 30 -7.40 18.24 -6.84
N ALA A 31 -6.89 17.58 -5.80
CA ALA A 31 -5.66 17.96 -5.11
C ALA A 31 -4.42 18.01 -6.02
N TYR A 32 -4.40 17.25 -7.11
CA TYR A 32 -3.35 17.26 -8.13
C TYR A 32 -3.70 18.09 -9.37
N GLY A 33 -4.77 18.88 -9.31
CA GLY A 33 -5.22 19.72 -10.42
C GLY A 33 -6.15 19.01 -11.40
N GLY A 34 -6.69 17.84 -11.04
CA GLY A 34 -7.66 17.10 -11.83
C GLY A 34 -9.03 17.78 -11.92
N GLU A 35 -9.81 17.42 -12.93
CA GLU A 35 -11.14 18.01 -13.17
C GLU A 35 -12.23 17.45 -12.24
N ALA A 36 -12.01 16.28 -11.67
CA ALA A 36 -12.98 15.64 -10.79
C ALA A 36 -13.09 16.38 -9.44
N ARG A 37 -14.31 16.48 -8.94
CA ARG A 37 -14.57 17.08 -7.63
C ARG A 37 -14.34 16.03 -6.53
N THR A 38 -13.21 16.10 -5.86
CA THR A 38 -12.79 15.16 -4.79
C THR A 38 -12.57 15.83 -3.43
N PRO A 39 -13.58 16.58 -2.87
CA PRO A 39 -13.38 17.48 -1.75
C PRO A 39 -12.86 16.80 -0.47
N ASN A 40 -13.19 15.54 -0.23
CA ASN A 40 -12.70 14.81 0.93
C ASN A 40 -11.24 14.36 0.77
N ILE A 41 -10.84 13.95 -0.45
CA ILE A 41 -9.47 13.60 -0.77
C ILE A 41 -8.61 14.86 -0.77
N ASP A 42 -9.13 15.96 -1.35
CA ASP A 42 -8.45 17.26 -1.35
C ASP A 42 -8.18 17.77 0.07
N ARG A 43 -9.14 17.57 0.98
CA ARG A 43 -8.96 17.88 2.40
C ARG A 43 -7.85 17.02 3.04
N LEU A 44 -7.84 15.71 2.78
CA LEU A 44 -6.77 14.83 3.28
C LEU A 44 -5.40 15.26 2.75
N ALA A 45 -5.33 15.66 1.48
CA ALA A 45 -4.09 16.16 0.88
C ALA A 45 -3.62 17.48 1.53
N ASN A 46 -4.53 18.38 1.87
CA ASN A 46 -4.22 19.64 2.54
C ASN A 46 -3.78 19.45 4.00
N ASP A 47 -4.36 18.47 4.69
CA ASP A 47 -4.08 18.19 6.11
C ASP A 47 -2.87 17.26 6.29
N GLY A 48 -2.39 16.62 5.23
CA GLY A 48 -1.34 15.61 5.24
C GLY A 48 -0.18 15.90 4.31
N PHE A 49 0.37 14.84 3.72
CA PHE A 49 1.47 14.91 2.76
C PHE A 49 1.02 14.43 1.38
N MET A 50 1.39 15.17 0.35
CA MET A 50 1.21 14.77 -1.04
C MET A 50 2.56 14.35 -1.64
N PHE A 51 2.59 13.16 -2.25
CA PHE A 51 3.76 12.67 -2.97
C PHE A 51 3.61 13.02 -4.46
N THR A 52 4.54 13.80 -4.98
CA THR A 52 4.53 14.23 -6.40
C THR A 52 5.39 13.34 -7.29
N ASN A 53 6.15 12.42 -6.71
CA ASN A 53 7.06 11.52 -7.43
C ASN A 53 7.02 10.10 -6.85
N LEU A 54 5.82 9.61 -6.53
CA LEU A 54 5.60 8.22 -6.13
C LEU A 54 5.42 7.36 -7.39
N HIS A 55 6.21 6.31 -7.50
CA HIS A 55 6.15 5.36 -8.60
C HIS A 55 5.57 4.03 -8.13
N ALA A 56 4.78 3.41 -8.98
CA ALA A 56 4.22 2.08 -8.80
C ALA A 56 4.55 1.21 -10.03
N SER A 57 4.21 -0.06 -9.99
CA SER A 57 4.22 -0.91 -11.17
C SER A 57 3.15 -0.42 -12.17
N PRO A 58 3.36 -0.59 -13.48
CA PRO A 58 2.34 -0.26 -14.48
C PRO A 58 1.08 -1.15 -14.41
N VAL A 59 1.09 -2.18 -13.56
CA VAL A 59 -0.02 -3.14 -13.40
C VAL A 59 -0.46 -3.19 -11.94
N CYS A 60 -1.77 -3.30 -11.70
CA CYS A 60 -2.37 -3.22 -10.36
C CYS A 60 -1.92 -4.35 -9.41
N ALA A 61 -1.91 -5.60 -9.84
CA ALA A 61 -1.55 -6.72 -8.97
C ALA A 61 -0.10 -6.65 -8.46
N PRO A 62 0.93 -6.42 -9.29
CA PRO A 62 2.30 -6.15 -8.83
C PRO A 62 2.40 -4.95 -7.89
N SER A 63 1.71 -3.84 -8.19
CA SER A 63 1.69 -2.65 -7.32
C SER A 63 1.13 -2.97 -5.93
N ARG A 64 0.02 -3.73 -5.87
CA ARG A 64 -0.59 -4.17 -4.62
C ARG A 64 0.32 -5.11 -3.85
N ALA A 65 0.96 -6.06 -4.53
CA ALA A 65 1.92 -6.98 -3.91
C ALA A 65 3.08 -6.22 -3.25
N MET A 66 3.69 -5.28 -3.97
CA MET A 66 4.77 -4.44 -3.44
C MET A 66 4.31 -3.58 -2.27
N LEU A 67 3.14 -2.92 -2.38
CA LEU A 67 2.61 -2.07 -1.33
C LEU A 67 2.30 -2.85 -0.04
N LEU A 68 1.69 -4.03 -0.18
CA LEU A 68 1.26 -4.84 0.97
C LEU A 68 2.42 -5.58 1.64
N THR A 69 3.49 -5.88 0.93
CA THR A 69 4.60 -6.71 1.45
C THR A 69 5.90 -5.94 1.66
N GLY A 70 6.05 -4.77 1.03
CA GLY A 70 7.32 -4.06 1.00
C GLY A 70 8.42 -4.79 0.22
N SER A 71 8.05 -5.75 -0.62
CA SER A 71 8.97 -6.59 -1.39
C SER A 71 8.75 -6.43 -2.88
N ASP A 72 9.80 -6.70 -3.68
CA ASP A 72 9.68 -6.75 -5.13
C ASP A 72 8.60 -7.74 -5.57
N SER A 73 7.86 -7.41 -6.62
CA SER A 73 6.70 -8.17 -7.07
C SER A 73 7.04 -9.58 -7.55
N HIS A 74 8.22 -9.77 -8.17
CA HIS A 74 8.69 -11.11 -8.57
C HIS A 74 9.07 -11.94 -7.35
N LEU A 75 9.70 -11.31 -6.35
CA LEU A 75 10.01 -11.98 -5.08
C LEU A 75 8.72 -12.40 -4.35
N ALA A 76 7.70 -11.56 -4.41
CA ALA A 76 6.41 -11.81 -3.80
C ALA A 76 5.55 -12.86 -4.55
N GLY A 77 5.90 -13.21 -5.79
CA GLY A 77 5.16 -14.17 -6.61
C GLY A 77 4.13 -13.56 -7.56
N VAL A 78 4.03 -12.23 -7.62
CA VAL A 78 3.00 -11.49 -8.38
C VAL A 78 3.65 -10.50 -9.34
N ALA A 79 4.45 -11.01 -10.27
CA ALA A 79 5.18 -10.18 -11.24
C ALA A 79 4.28 -9.53 -12.30
N ASN A 80 3.13 -10.14 -12.58
CA ASN A 80 2.13 -9.65 -13.54
C ASN A 80 0.76 -10.25 -13.21
N LEU A 81 -0.26 -9.87 -13.98
CA LEU A 81 -1.55 -10.54 -13.99
C LEU A 81 -1.42 -11.89 -14.74
N PRO A 82 -1.88 -13.01 -14.18
CA PRO A 82 -1.76 -14.32 -14.82
C PRO A 82 -2.36 -14.37 -16.23
N GLU A 83 -3.50 -13.70 -16.45
CA GLU A 83 -4.19 -13.63 -17.73
C GLU A 83 -3.44 -12.83 -18.81
N MET A 84 -2.46 -12.02 -18.41
CA MET A 84 -1.61 -11.24 -19.32
C MET A 84 -0.30 -11.95 -19.66
N LEU A 85 -0.03 -13.10 -19.04
CA LEU A 85 1.22 -13.83 -19.22
C LEU A 85 1.07 -14.91 -20.30
N PRO A 86 2.05 -15.04 -21.21
CA PRO A 86 2.18 -16.21 -22.04
C PRO A 86 2.27 -17.47 -21.17
N GLU A 87 1.71 -18.59 -21.65
CA GLU A 87 1.61 -19.86 -20.90
C GLU A 87 2.97 -20.34 -20.37
N GLU A 88 4.03 -20.11 -21.13
CA GLU A 88 5.41 -20.48 -20.80
C GLU A 88 5.97 -19.77 -19.55
N TYR A 89 5.41 -18.61 -19.17
CA TYR A 89 5.84 -17.87 -17.98
C TYR A 89 5.02 -18.17 -16.73
N GLN A 90 3.80 -18.70 -16.86
CA GLN A 90 2.90 -18.92 -15.73
C GLN A 90 3.45 -19.89 -14.67
N SER A 91 4.33 -20.81 -15.07
CA SER A 91 5.01 -21.73 -14.16
C SER A 91 6.35 -21.23 -13.62
N GLN A 92 6.82 -20.07 -14.07
CA GLN A 92 8.09 -19.53 -13.64
C GLN A 92 8.03 -18.94 -12.22
N PRO A 93 9.11 -19.01 -11.46
CA PRO A 93 9.20 -18.36 -10.15
C PRO A 93 8.90 -16.85 -10.28
N GLY A 94 8.05 -16.35 -9.39
CA GLY A 94 7.65 -14.94 -9.39
C GLY A 94 6.39 -14.64 -10.21
N TYR A 95 5.88 -15.57 -11.00
CA TYR A 95 4.74 -15.37 -11.88
C TYR A 95 3.49 -16.18 -11.49
N GLY A 96 3.44 -16.67 -10.26
CA GLY A 96 2.31 -17.48 -9.77
C GLY A 96 0.97 -16.73 -9.64
N GLY A 97 1.00 -15.41 -9.62
CA GLY A 97 -0.21 -14.58 -9.47
C GLY A 97 -0.75 -14.50 -8.05
N GLU A 98 -0.12 -15.17 -7.11
CA GLU A 98 -0.47 -15.17 -5.69
C GLU A 98 0.76 -14.85 -4.84
N LEU A 99 0.53 -14.25 -3.67
CA LEU A 99 1.61 -14.02 -2.71
C LEU A 99 2.14 -15.36 -2.20
N ASN A 100 3.45 -15.53 -2.30
CA ASN A 100 4.12 -16.74 -1.82
C ASN A 100 4.58 -16.60 -0.35
N ASP A 101 5.04 -17.71 0.22
CA ASP A 101 5.48 -17.83 1.64
C ASP A 101 6.82 -17.15 1.96
N ARG A 102 7.48 -16.55 0.97
CA ARG A 102 8.69 -15.75 1.20
C ARG A 102 8.40 -14.33 1.69
N VAL A 103 7.14 -13.90 1.65
CA VAL A 103 6.73 -12.56 2.04
C VAL A 103 5.59 -12.59 3.06
N GLN A 104 5.53 -11.57 3.90
CA GLN A 104 4.43 -11.32 4.82
C GLN A 104 3.79 -9.97 4.49
N THR A 105 2.48 -9.89 4.62
CA THR A 105 1.78 -8.62 4.45
C THR A 105 1.93 -7.72 5.68
N ILE A 106 1.83 -6.40 5.47
CA ILE A 106 1.80 -5.42 6.55
C ILE A 106 0.67 -5.72 7.55
N ALA A 107 -0.48 -6.23 7.08
CA ALA A 107 -1.59 -6.62 7.94
C ALA A 107 -1.21 -7.77 8.89
N THR A 108 -0.52 -8.77 8.39
CA THR A 108 0.01 -9.88 9.21
C THR A 108 0.97 -9.35 10.27
N ARG A 109 1.93 -8.52 9.86
CA ARG A 109 2.94 -7.94 10.78
C ARG A 109 2.32 -7.06 11.86
N LEU A 110 1.33 -6.23 11.50
CA LEU A 110 0.63 -5.39 12.48
C LEU A 110 -0.19 -6.23 13.47
N LYS A 111 -0.80 -7.31 13.01
CA LYS A 111 -1.53 -8.24 13.88
C LYS A 111 -0.60 -8.96 14.86
N GLU A 112 0.60 -9.32 14.45
CA GLU A 112 1.60 -9.97 15.31
C GLU A 112 2.24 -9.00 16.32
N ALA A 113 2.22 -7.69 16.04
CA ALA A 113 2.77 -6.64 16.89
C ALA A 113 1.80 -6.13 17.99
N ASN A 114 0.55 -6.63 18.02
CA ASN A 114 -0.47 -6.21 19.00
C ASN A 114 -0.50 -7.11 20.24
#